data_63c5c4d9b6640842424dfbf18116e551
#
_entry.id   63c5c4d9b6640842424dfbf18116e551
#
_cell.length_a   1.000
_cell.length_b   1.000
_cell.length_c   1.000
_cell.angle_alpha   90.00
_cell.angle_beta   90.00
_cell.angle_gamma   90.00
#
_symmetry.space_group_name_H-M   'P 1'
#
loop_
_entity.id
_entity.type
_entity.pdbx_description
1 polymer ?
#
loop_
_entity_poly.entity_id
_entity_poly.type
_entity_poly.pdbx_seq_one_letter_code
_entity_poly.pdbx_strand_id
1 'polypeptide(L)'
;PMTRFIAEGRAVLETARRTKQIFQIGTYGRFEQKTEMRKIIRAGFAKGREVRIIRRGGFKVGQWSGPIQIDPRPVPDYLDWEMYCGPSPLKPFHPPRFGGMHRGYWDYDGGGLTDMGQHHLDPLCFAMGKDDEHPVEITAHAPPAHPEVTGMWGWSRLAYADGVELILESGEWGKPHGLKEKGIGRGDLTEAERRQLDEIPDEDPLVGFGEAVKTRVQAGGNADTSHHSVCLMHLTNLAIRTGRTIKFDPEKEVAIGDEGANRLINQPMRAPWHL
;
A
#
# COMPACT_ATOMS: atom_id res chain seq x y z
N PRO A 1 -5.60 6.55 -0.57
CA PRO A 1 -5.25 5.42 0.31
C PRO A 1 -6.12 5.39 1.56
N MET A 2 -6.15 4.25 2.25
CA MET A 2 -6.86 4.10 3.51
C MET A 2 -6.30 5.03 4.59
N THR A 3 -4.99 5.16 4.64
CA THR A 3 -4.27 5.95 5.64
C THR A 3 -3.01 6.58 5.06
N ARG A 4 -2.41 7.50 5.78
CA ARG A 4 -1.23 8.25 5.36
C ARG A 4 0.10 7.54 5.74
N PHE A 5 0.11 6.76 6.81
CA PHE A 5 1.25 5.94 7.25
C PHE A 5 0.78 4.67 7.98
N ILE A 6 1.72 3.73 8.23
CA ILE A 6 1.40 2.38 8.72
C ILE A 6 0.70 2.39 10.08
N ALA A 7 1.17 3.20 11.05
CA ALA A 7 0.57 3.24 12.38
C ALA A 7 -0.91 3.70 12.37
N GLU A 8 -1.29 4.61 11.48
CA GLU A 8 -2.72 4.97 11.30
C GLU A 8 -3.54 3.76 10.83
N GLY A 9 -2.99 2.98 9.90
CA GLY A 9 -3.65 1.78 9.38
C GLY A 9 -3.88 0.74 10.47
N ARG A 10 -2.88 0.53 11.31
CA ARG A 10 -3.00 -0.34 12.50
C ARG A 10 -4.10 0.14 13.44
N ALA A 11 -4.14 1.44 13.75
CA ALA A 11 -5.16 2.01 14.63
C ALA A 11 -6.59 1.85 14.06
N VAL A 12 -6.76 2.02 12.74
CA VAL A 12 -8.05 1.76 12.07
C VAL A 12 -8.42 0.28 12.17
N LEU A 13 -7.48 -0.63 11.88
CA LEU A 13 -7.67 -2.07 11.95
C LEU A 13 -8.06 -2.51 13.36
N GLU A 14 -7.29 -2.12 14.38
CA GLU A 14 -7.55 -2.46 15.78
C GLU A 14 -8.91 -1.91 16.24
N THR A 15 -9.26 -0.69 15.84
CA THR A 15 -10.55 -0.10 16.15
C THR A 15 -11.70 -0.84 15.49
N ALA A 16 -11.58 -1.18 14.21
CA ALA A 16 -12.60 -1.96 13.50
C ALA A 16 -12.82 -3.33 14.15
N ARG A 17 -11.73 -4.03 14.53
CA ARG A 17 -11.78 -5.32 15.24
C ARG A 17 -12.45 -5.19 16.62
N ARG A 18 -12.02 -4.20 17.42
CA ARG A 18 -12.55 -3.96 18.77
C ARG A 18 -14.02 -3.58 18.76
N THR A 19 -14.43 -2.72 17.84
CA THR A 19 -15.82 -2.23 17.75
C THR A 19 -16.72 -3.13 16.91
N LYS A 20 -16.16 -4.10 16.18
CA LYS A 20 -16.87 -4.99 15.26
C LYS A 20 -17.66 -4.22 14.19
N GLN A 21 -17.18 -3.03 13.80
CA GLN A 21 -17.79 -2.25 12.75
C GLN A 21 -17.49 -2.83 11.38
N ILE A 22 -18.47 -2.74 10.49
CA ILE A 22 -18.26 -3.09 9.08
C ILE A 22 -17.50 -1.95 8.42
N PHE A 23 -16.37 -2.30 7.84
CA PHE A 23 -15.50 -1.38 7.11
C PHE A 23 -15.31 -1.88 5.68
N GLN A 24 -15.30 -0.99 4.72
CA GLN A 24 -14.90 -1.28 3.34
C GLN A 24 -14.32 -0.05 2.69
N ILE A 25 -13.17 -0.20 2.03
CA ILE A 25 -12.61 0.81 1.14
C ILE A 25 -13.15 0.65 -0.29
N GLY A 26 -13.01 1.70 -1.09
CA GLY A 26 -13.52 1.75 -2.47
C GLY A 26 -12.62 1.08 -3.52
N THR A 27 -12.02 -0.07 -3.22
CA THR A 27 -11.15 -0.82 -4.15
C THR A 27 -11.90 -2.04 -4.72
N TYR A 28 -12.91 -1.78 -5.52
CA TYR A 28 -13.83 -2.81 -6.01
C TYR A 28 -13.21 -3.83 -6.98
N GLY A 29 -12.08 -3.52 -7.59
CA GLY A 29 -11.38 -4.45 -8.50
C GLY A 29 -11.01 -5.81 -7.88
N ARG A 30 -10.97 -5.91 -6.56
CA ARG A 30 -10.78 -7.17 -5.82
C ARG A 30 -11.89 -8.19 -6.12
N PHE A 31 -13.13 -7.76 -6.28
CA PHE A 31 -14.29 -8.63 -6.56
C PHE A 31 -14.27 -9.26 -7.96
N GLU A 32 -13.42 -8.75 -8.85
CA GLU A 32 -13.30 -9.21 -10.24
C GLU A 32 -12.08 -10.12 -10.46
N GLN A 33 -11.29 -10.39 -9.40
CA GLN A 33 -10.05 -11.15 -9.54
C GLN A 33 -10.29 -12.65 -9.66
N LYS A 34 -9.44 -13.29 -10.47
CA LYS A 34 -9.34 -14.75 -10.53
C LYS A 34 -8.60 -15.26 -9.29
N THR A 35 -9.06 -16.37 -8.74
CA THR A 35 -8.58 -16.92 -7.47
C THR A 35 -7.61 -18.09 -7.61
N GLU A 36 -7.32 -18.58 -8.81
CA GLU A 36 -6.44 -19.74 -9.01
C GLU A 36 -5.02 -19.51 -8.46
N MET A 37 -4.38 -18.42 -8.86
CA MET A 37 -3.06 -18.08 -8.34
C MET A 37 -3.06 -17.89 -6.82
N ARG A 38 -4.10 -17.23 -6.30
CA ARG A 38 -4.34 -17.06 -4.87
C ARG A 38 -4.37 -18.41 -4.15
N LYS A 39 -5.18 -19.35 -4.64
CA LYS A 39 -5.33 -20.70 -4.07
C LYS A 39 -4.00 -21.44 -4.06
N ILE A 40 -3.23 -21.39 -5.15
CA ILE A 40 -1.92 -22.02 -5.28
C ILE A 40 -0.91 -21.45 -4.27
N ILE A 41 -0.83 -20.13 -4.16
CA ILE A 41 0.12 -19.45 -3.27
C ILE A 41 -0.26 -19.72 -1.81
N ARG A 42 -1.54 -19.59 -1.44
CA ARG A 42 -2.01 -19.85 -0.07
C ARG A 42 -1.89 -21.32 0.36
N ALA A 43 -1.95 -22.23 -0.60
CA ALA A 43 -1.65 -23.65 -0.36
C ALA A 43 -0.14 -23.93 -0.13
N GLY A 44 0.72 -22.91 -0.25
CA GLY A 44 2.15 -23.03 -0.04
C GLY A 44 2.95 -23.56 -1.23
N PHE A 45 2.32 -23.77 -2.39
CA PHE A 45 2.98 -24.33 -3.57
C PHE A 45 3.91 -23.32 -4.28
N ALA A 46 3.93 -22.05 -3.86
CA ALA A 46 4.92 -21.08 -4.31
C ALA A 46 6.30 -21.28 -3.66
N LYS A 47 6.36 -21.90 -2.48
CA LYS A 47 7.60 -22.07 -1.72
C LYS A 47 8.64 -22.87 -2.52
N GLY A 48 9.84 -22.30 -2.63
CA GLY A 48 10.94 -22.88 -3.39
C GLY A 48 10.84 -22.72 -4.91
N ARG A 49 9.81 -22.01 -5.40
CA ARG A 49 9.65 -21.62 -6.80
C ARG A 49 9.91 -20.13 -6.97
N GLU A 50 10.37 -19.75 -8.15
CA GLU A 50 10.46 -18.35 -8.52
C GLU A 50 9.06 -17.86 -8.94
N VAL A 51 8.45 -17.01 -8.11
CA VAL A 51 7.17 -16.35 -8.41
C VAL A 51 7.39 -14.85 -8.33
N ARG A 52 7.17 -14.16 -9.43
CA ARG A 52 7.37 -12.71 -9.53
C ARG A 52 6.24 -12.06 -10.29
N ILE A 53 5.53 -11.20 -9.63
CA ILE A 53 4.45 -10.42 -10.20
C ILE A 53 4.95 -9.00 -10.44
N ILE A 54 4.67 -8.44 -11.60
CA ILE A 54 5.11 -7.10 -11.98
C ILE A 54 3.90 -6.22 -12.29
N ARG A 55 3.72 -5.18 -11.49
CA ARG A 55 2.74 -4.12 -11.78
C ARG A 55 3.42 -2.94 -12.45
N ARG A 56 3.07 -2.69 -13.71
CA ARG A 56 3.59 -1.57 -14.49
C ARG A 56 2.58 -0.45 -14.60
N GLY A 57 3.01 0.77 -14.29
CA GLY A 57 2.21 1.97 -14.42
C GLY A 57 1.05 2.08 -13.42
N GLY A 58 0.27 3.14 -13.57
CA GLY A 58 -0.79 3.48 -12.62
C GLY A 58 -0.31 4.32 -11.43
N PHE A 59 0.98 4.66 -11.36
CA PHE A 59 1.62 5.36 -10.24
C PHE A 59 2.23 6.70 -10.66
N LYS A 60 1.69 7.37 -11.67
CA LYS A 60 2.27 8.61 -12.17
C LYS A 60 2.33 9.69 -11.11
N VAL A 61 3.51 10.27 -10.94
CA VAL A 61 3.79 11.32 -9.94
C VAL A 61 3.88 12.70 -10.58
N GLY A 62 4.21 12.80 -11.87
CA GLY A 62 4.53 14.06 -12.52
C GLY A 62 3.50 15.16 -12.34
N GLN A 63 2.21 14.86 -12.35
CA GLN A 63 1.11 15.80 -12.10
C GLN A 63 0.75 15.95 -10.60
N TRP A 64 1.33 15.11 -9.73
CA TRP A 64 1.00 15.01 -8.31
C TRP A 64 2.12 15.54 -7.41
N SER A 65 3.29 15.83 -7.95
CA SER A 65 4.38 16.44 -7.18
C SER A 65 4.06 17.90 -6.86
N GLY A 66 4.16 18.26 -5.59
CA GLY A 66 4.01 19.64 -5.15
C GLY A 66 5.18 20.53 -5.61
N PRO A 67 4.97 21.82 -5.85
CA PRO A 67 6.08 22.75 -6.08
C PRO A 67 6.94 22.88 -4.83
N ILE A 68 8.27 22.89 -5.03
CA ILE A 68 9.27 23.03 -3.96
C ILE A 68 9.30 24.46 -3.43
N GLN A 69 9.27 25.43 -4.34
CA GLN A 69 9.20 26.84 -3.96
C GLN A 69 7.78 27.19 -3.54
N ILE A 70 7.63 27.62 -2.31
CA ILE A 70 6.36 27.98 -1.69
C ILE A 70 6.36 29.48 -1.44
N ASP A 71 5.34 30.14 -2.02
CA ASP A 71 5.03 31.53 -1.77
C ASP A 71 3.79 31.60 -0.86
N PRO A 72 3.96 31.82 0.45
CA PRO A 72 2.84 31.85 1.39
C PRO A 72 1.80 32.89 0.99
N ARG A 73 0.54 32.56 1.13
CA ARG A 73 -0.61 33.42 0.85
C ARG A 73 -1.50 33.50 2.09
N PRO A 74 -2.31 34.57 2.21
CA PRO A 74 -3.38 34.59 3.20
C PRO A 74 -4.31 33.40 3.01
N VAL A 75 -4.77 32.83 4.11
CA VAL A 75 -5.81 31.78 4.08
C VAL A 75 -7.12 32.41 3.59
N PRO A 76 -7.79 31.83 2.58
CA PRO A 76 -9.10 32.31 2.16
C PRO A 76 -10.14 32.23 3.29
N ASP A 77 -11.04 33.20 3.39
CA ASP A 77 -12.03 33.31 4.47
C ASP A 77 -12.98 32.09 4.55
N TYR A 78 -13.17 31.38 3.44
CA TYR A 78 -14.01 30.16 3.39
C TYR A 78 -13.29 28.90 3.83
N LEU A 79 -11.99 28.95 4.12
CA LEU A 79 -11.16 27.76 4.40
C LEU A 79 -10.68 27.76 5.85
N ASP A 80 -11.13 26.77 6.61
CA ASP A 80 -10.50 26.42 7.88
C ASP A 80 -9.19 25.65 7.61
N TRP A 81 -8.10 26.41 7.49
CA TRP A 81 -6.79 25.84 7.18
C TRP A 81 -6.23 24.95 8.29
N GLU A 82 -6.56 25.25 9.53
CA GLU A 82 -6.12 24.44 10.66
C GLU A 82 -6.81 23.08 10.64
N MET A 83 -8.12 23.05 10.44
CA MET A 83 -8.87 21.81 10.30
C MET A 83 -8.46 21.03 9.05
N TYR A 84 -8.19 21.71 7.93
CA TYR A 84 -7.70 21.06 6.71
C TYR A 84 -6.35 20.37 6.91
N CYS A 85 -5.40 21.00 7.60
CA CYS A 85 -4.11 20.39 7.92
C CYS A 85 -4.28 19.18 8.88
N GLY A 86 -5.28 19.21 9.75
CA GLY A 86 -5.56 18.12 10.68
C GLY A 86 -4.33 17.71 11.49
N PRO A 87 -3.99 16.41 11.51
CA PRO A 87 -2.84 15.88 12.26
C PRO A 87 -1.47 16.25 11.65
N SER A 88 -1.46 16.80 10.43
CA SER A 88 -0.22 17.19 9.75
C SER A 88 0.37 18.46 10.36
N PRO A 89 1.68 18.73 10.19
CA PRO A 89 2.27 19.98 10.62
C PRO A 89 1.53 21.19 10.07
N LEU A 90 1.21 22.16 10.92
CA LEU A 90 0.59 23.42 10.49
C LEU A 90 1.64 24.29 9.77
N LYS A 91 1.64 24.22 8.46
CA LYS A 91 2.52 25.03 7.59
C LYS A 91 1.76 26.22 7.03
N PRO A 92 2.45 27.30 6.63
CA PRO A 92 1.80 28.43 5.96
C PRO A 92 0.95 27.98 4.77
N PHE A 93 -0.20 28.60 4.59
CA PHE A 93 -1.07 28.32 3.45
C PHE A 93 -0.37 28.67 2.14
N HIS A 94 -0.53 27.76 1.19
CA HIS A 94 -0.06 27.91 -0.17
C HIS A 94 -1.05 27.16 -1.08
N PRO A 95 -1.59 27.78 -2.13
CA PRO A 95 -2.64 27.18 -2.96
C PRO A 95 -2.37 25.73 -3.42
N PRO A 96 -1.16 25.35 -3.86
CA PRO A 96 -0.84 23.97 -4.18
C PRO A 96 -0.93 22.96 -3.02
N ARG A 97 -0.87 23.41 -1.76
CA ARG A 97 -1.11 22.51 -0.61
C ARG A 97 -2.59 22.20 -0.40
N PHE A 98 -3.45 22.95 -1.08
CA PHE A 98 -4.90 22.80 -1.07
C PHE A 98 -5.40 22.32 -2.44
N GLY A 99 -6.51 21.62 -2.48
CA GLY A 99 -7.04 21.05 -3.72
C GLY A 99 -6.24 19.84 -4.24
N GLY A 100 -6.25 19.59 -5.54
CA GLY A 100 -5.69 18.36 -6.13
C GLY A 100 -4.20 18.13 -5.92
N MET A 101 -3.40 19.20 -5.81
CA MET A 101 -1.95 19.08 -5.67
C MET A 101 -1.47 18.74 -4.25
N HIS A 102 -2.34 18.76 -3.24
CA HIS A 102 -1.97 18.35 -1.87
C HIS A 102 -1.31 16.96 -1.84
N ARG A 103 -1.66 16.09 -2.76
CA ARG A 103 -1.11 14.75 -2.92
C ARG A 103 0.39 14.71 -3.15
N GLY A 104 0.95 15.80 -3.66
CA GLY A 104 2.38 15.95 -3.92
C GLY A 104 3.22 16.32 -2.69
N TYR A 105 2.65 16.32 -1.48
CA TYR A 105 3.36 16.67 -0.24
C TYR A 105 3.28 15.52 0.76
N TRP A 106 4.44 15.13 1.32
CA TRP A 106 4.54 14.05 2.31
C TRP A 106 3.69 14.28 3.57
N ASP A 107 3.37 15.52 3.88
CA ASP A 107 2.51 15.87 5.02
C ASP A 107 1.08 15.38 4.84
N TYR A 108 0.62 15.22 3.60
CA TYR A 108 -0.78 14.92 3.29
C TYR A 108 -0.99 13.59 2.57
N ASP A 109 -0.04 13.19 1.72
CA ASP A 109 -0.13 11.95 0.94
C ASP A 109 1.29 11.46 0.55
N GLY A 110 1.39 10.45 -0.29
CA GLY A 110 2.63 9.88 -0.83
C GLY A 110 2.68 9.90 -2.35
N GLY A 111 2.09 10.93 -2.98
CA GLY A 111 2.07 11.09 -4.42
C GLY A 111 1.18 10.10 -5.16
N GLY A 112 1.42 9.94 -6.44
CA GLY A 112 0.63 9.04 -7.28
C GLY A 112 0.69 7.58 -6.84
N LEU A 113 1.77 7.19 -6.17
CA LEU A 113 1.91 5.84 -5.63
C LEU A 113 0.84 5.53 -4.57
N THR A 114 0.60 6.43 -3.64
CA THR A 114 -0.42 6.21 -2.60
C THR A 114 -1.81 6.56 -3.08
N ASP A 115 -1.98 7.67 -3.79
CA ASP A 115 -3.29 8.12 -4.25
C ASP A 115 -3.97 7.07 -5.15
N MET A 116 -3.29 6.63 -6.19
CA MET A 116 -3.81 5.63 -7.14
C MET A 116 -3.42 4.19 -6.80
N GLY A 117 -2.33 4.01 -6.06
CA GLY A 117 -1.74 2.70 -5.84
C GLY A 117 -2.69 1.72 -5.18
N GLN A 118 -3.47 2.13 -4.20
CA GLN A 118 -4.38 1.21 -3.52
C GLN A 118 -5.46 0.63 -4.45
N HIS A 119 -5.90 1.37 -5.46
CA HIS A 119 -6.82 0.84 -6.48
C HIS A 119 -6.23 -0.28 -7.31
N HIS A 120 -4.90 -0.30 -7.46
CA HIS A 120 -4.18 -1.31 -8.24
C HIS A 120 -3.61 -2.42 -7.37
N LEU A 121 -3.12 -2.09 -6.18
CA LEU A 121 -2.42 -3.04 -5.33
C LEU A 121 -3.38 -3.88 -4.49
N ASP A 122 -4.50 -3.35 -4.05
CA ASP A 122 -5.48 -4.13 -3.29
C ASP A 122 -6.04 -5.33 -4.09
N PRO A 123 -6.52 -5.17 -5.33
CA PRO A 123 -6.90 -6.31 -6.16
C PRO A 123 -5.76 -7.29 -6.42
N LEU A 124 -4.55 -6.77 -6.62
CA LEU A 124 -3.38 -7.58 -6.89
C LEU A 124 -2.95 -8.40 -5.65
N CYS A 125 -2.94 -7.79 -4.47
CA CYS A 125 -2.70 -8.50 -3.20
C CYS A 125 -3.67 -9.65 -3.01
N PHE A 126 -4.94 -9.42 -3.28
CA PHE A 126 -5.95 -10.47 -3.23
C PHE A 126 -5.63 -11.59 -4.21
N ALA A 127 -5.39 -11.28 -5.49
CA ALA A 127 -5.08 -12.29 -6.51
C ALA A 127 -3.80 -13.09 -6.21
N MET A 128 -2.82 -12.46 -5.56
CA MET A 128 -1.58 -13.09 -5.09
C MET A 128 -1.73 -13.86 -3.78
N GLY A 129 -2.88 -13.81 -3.12
CA GLY A 129 -3.05 -14.40 -1.78
C GLY A 129 -2.19 -13.74 -0.70
N LYS A 130 -1.88 -12.44 -0.86
CA LYS A 130 -1.01 -11.65 0.03
C LYS A 130 -1.74 -10.49 0.71
N ASP A 131 -3.05 -10.60 0.84
CA ASP A 131 -3.90 -9.59 1.46
C ASP A 131 -4.05 -9.75 2.98
N ASP A 132 -3.29 -10.64 3.59
CA ASP A 132 -3.13 -10.88 5.03
C ASP A 132 -1.65 -11.03 5.45
N GLU A 133 -0.72 -10.70 4.56
CA GLU A 133 0.72 -10.78 4.81
C GLU A 133 1.43 -9.48 4.40
N HIS A 134 2.52 -9.17 5.10
CA HIS A 134 3.45 -8.09 4.71
C HIS A 134 4.71 -8.65 4.06
N PRO A 135 5.35 -7.92 3.12
CA PRO A 135 6.68 -8.24 2.66
C PRO A 135 7.70 -8.06 3.79
N VAL A 136 8.80 -8.83 3.73
CA VAL A 136 9.88 -8.80 4.74
C VAL A 136 11.08 -7.98 4.29
N GLU A 137 11.21 -7.70 2.99
CA GLU A 137 12.28 -6.87 2.44
C GLU A 137 11.75 -5.99 1.32
N ILE A 138 12.10 -4.71 1.36
CA ILE A 138 11.67 -3.73 0.38
C ILE A 138 12.89 -2.94 -0.11
N THR A 139 13.09 -2.93 -1.44
CA THR A 139 14.12 -2.12 -2.09
C THR A 139 13.46 -1.21 -3.11
N ALA A 140 13.91 0.04 -3.20
CA ALA A 140 13.42 0.98 -4.20
C ALA A 140 14.58 1.58 -5.01
N HIS A 141 14.29 1.87 -6.27
CA HIS A 141 15.17 2.59 -7.20
C HIS A 141 14.52 3.92 -7.55
N ALA A 142 15.03 4.97 -6.95
CA ALA A 142 14.51 6.33 -7.09
C ALA A 142 15.65 7.34 -6.95
N PRO A 143 15.49 8.57 -7.47
CA PRO A 143 16.41 9.66 -7.14
C PRO A 143 16.30 10.00 -5.64
N PRO A 144 17.26 10.74 -5.06
CA PRO A 144 17.16 11.22 -3.70
C PRO A 144 15.83 11.95 -3.45
N ALA A 145 15.10 11.52 -2.42
CA ALA A 145 13.81 12.10 -2.10
C ALA A 145 13.94 13.53 -1.55
N HIS A 146 13.06 14.43 -1.99
CA HIS A 146 12.93 15.73 -1.37
C HIS A 146 12.24 15.59 0.00
N PRO A 147 12.64 16.35 1.04
CA PRO A 147 12.08 16.19 2.39
C PRO A 147 10.60 16.58 2.50
N GLU A 148 10.08 17.45 1.64
CA GLU A 148 8.70 17.95 1.73
C GLU A 148 7.76 17.47 0.64
N VAL A 149 8.27 17.22 -0.58
CA VAL A 149 7.44 16.87 -1.74
C VAL A 149 7.75 15.49 -2.26
N THR A 150 6.73 14.84 -2.78
CA THR A 150 6.89 13.57 -3.49
C THR A 150 7.63 13.80 -4.81
N GLY A 151 8.28 12.77 -5.33
CA GLY A 151 9.05 12.84 -6.55
C GLY A 151 8.80 11.65 -7.47
N MET A 152 9.46 11.65 -8.62
CA MET A 152 9.51 10.50 -9.52
C MET A 152 10.27 9.35 -8.86
N TRP A 153 9.94 8.14 -9.27
CA TRP A 153 10.65 6.93 -8.88
C TRP A 153 10.65 5.94 -10.05
N GLY A 154 11.53 4.97 -10.01
CA GLY A 154 11.65 3.97 -11.07
C GLY A 154 10.87 2.71 -10.76
N TRP A 155 11.36 1.95 -9.80
CA TRP A 155 10.76 0.68 -9.39
C TRP A 155 10.97 0.42 -7.89
N SER A 156 10.13 -0.48 -7.36
CA SER A 156 10.30 -1.06 -6.02
C SER A 156 10.10 -2.56 -6.09
N ARG A 157 10.91 -3.30 -5.35
CA ARG A 157 10.79 -4.76 -5.16
C ARG A 157 10.39 -5.03 -3.72
N LEU A 158 9.32 -5.77 -3.54
CA LEU A 158 8.78 -6.20 -2.26
C LEU A 158 8.86 -7.74 -2.22
N ALA A 159 9.69 -8.29 -1.34
CA ALA A 159 9.89 -9.73 -1.20
C ALA A 159 9.15 -10.25 0.02
N TYR A 160 8.39 -11.33 -0.15
CA TYR A 160 7.68 -12.02 0.92
C TYR A 160 8.51 -13.18 1.49
N ALA A 161 8.18 -13.62 2.69
CA ALA A 161 8.92 -14.68 3.40
C ALA A 161 8.91 -16.04 2.68
N ASP A 162 7.88 -16.31 1.88
CA ASP A 162 7.75 -17.54 1.09
C ASP A 162 8.50 -17.49 -0.26
N GLY A 163 9.15 -16.36 -0.57
CA GLY A 163 9.91 -16.15 -1.81
C GLY A 163 9.10 -15.54 -2.96
N VAL A 164 7.82 -15.26 -2.78
CA VAL A 164 7.03 -14.49 -3.75
C VAL A 164 7.54 -13.05 -3.78
N GLU A 165 7.67 -12.49 -4.98
CA GLU A 165 8.11 -11.11 -5.20
C GLU A 165 7.04 -10.31 -5.90
N LEU A 166 6.83 -9.07 -5.43
CA LEU A 166 6.05 -8.07 -6.13
C LEU A 166 6.97 -6.93 -6.57
N ILE A 167 6.98 -6.62 -7.87
CA ILE A 167 7.72 -5.49 -8.42
C ILE A 167 6.74 -4.45 -8.90
N LEU A 168 6.95 -3.22 -8.45
CA LEU A 168 6.20 -2.05 -8.88
C LEU A 168 7.10 -1.21 -9.78
N GLU A 169 6.64 -0.86 -10.98
CA GLU A 169 7.36 0.00 -11.92
C GLU A 169 6.51 1.23 -12.25
N SER A 170 6.99 2.43 -11.91
CA SER A 170 6.29 3.67 -12.25
C SER A 170 6.43 4.03 -13.74
N GLY A 171 7.57 3.69 -14.33
CA GLY A 171 7.95 4.09 -15.70
C GLY A 171 8.34 5.56 -15.82
N GLU A 172 8.57 6.27 -14.71
CA GLU A 172 8.85 7.71 -14.71
C GLU A 172 10.34 8.04 -14.58
N TRP A 173 11.14 7.16 -14.00
CA TRP A 173 12.55 7.43 -13.74
C TRP A 173 13.43 6.19 -13.90
N GLY A 174 14.61 6.42 -14.49
CA GLY A 174 15.61 5.37 -14.66
C GLY A 174 15.19 4.28 -15.63
N LYS A 175 15.87 3.14 -15.55
CA LYS A 175 15.56 1.94 -16.34
C LYS A 175 14.59 1.05 -15.55
N PRO A 176 13.75 0.26 -16.25
CA PRO A 176 12.95 -0.77 -15.62
C PRO A 176 13.82 -1.73 -14.79
N HIS A 177 13.23 -2.44 -13.85
CA HIS A 177 13.91 -3.42 -13.00
C HIS A 177 14.66 -4.49 -13.80
N GLY A 178 14.20 -4.81 -15.00
CA GLY A 178 14.85 -5.73 -15.94
C GLY A 178 14.53 -7.20 -15.74
N LEU A 179 13.84 -7.56 -14.64
CA LEU A 179 13.36 -8.93 -14.46
C LEU A 179 12.07 -9.18 -15.25
N LYS A 180 11.87 -10.44 -15.61
CA LYS A 180 10.65 -10.88 -16.28
C LYS A 180 9.60 -11.30 -15.24
N GLU A 181 8.36 -11.03 -15.55
CA GLU A 181 7.24 -11.57 -14.80
C GLU A 181 7.22 -13.11 -14.88
N LYS A 182 6.92 -13.74 -13.77
CA LYS A 182 6.79 -15.19 -13.67
C LYS A 182 5.71 -15.51 -12.65
N GLY A 183 4.48 -15.62 -13.10
CA GLY A 183 3.37 -16.09 -12.31
C GLY A 183 3.51 -17.57 -11.94
N ILE A 184 2.54 -18.07 -11.20
CA ILE A 184 2.38 -19.48 -10.92
C ILE A 184 0.95 -19.89 -11.28
N GLY A 185 0.81 -20.99 -11.97
CA GLY A 185 -0.46 -21.57 -12.36
C GLY A 185 -0.46 -23.07 -12.19
N ARG A 186 -1.59 -23.69 -12.47
CA ARG A 186 -1.78 -25.15 -12.35
C ARG A 186 -0.78 -25.96 -13.20
N GLY A 187 -0.30 -25.40 -14.31
CA GLY A 187 0.69 -26.01 -15.17
C GLY A 187 2.08 -26.16 -14.53
N ASP A 188 2.40 -25.34 -13.55
CA ASP A 188 3.69 -25.34 -12.83
C ASP A 188 3.71 -26.37 -11.68
N LEU A 189 2.58 -26.98 -11.37
CA LEU A 189 2.42 -27.94 -10.28
C LEU A 189 2.67 -29.38 -10.75
N THR A 190 3.24 -30.19 -9.87
CA THR A 190 3.29 -31.65 -10.04
C THR A 190 1.90 -32.26 -9.99
N GLU A 191 1.75 -33.50 -10.45
CA GLU A 191 0.46 -34.22 -10.38
C GLU A 191 -0.05 -34.37 -8.94
N ALA A 192 0.85 -34.66 -8.00
CA ALA A 192 0.52 -34.78 -6.57
C ALA A 192 0.01 -33.42 -6.01
N GLU A 193 0.68 -32.32 -6.31
CA GLU A 193 0.25 -30.98 -5.87
C GLU A 193 -1.09 -30.57 -6.50
N ARG A 194 -1.34 -30.94 -7.76
CA ARG A 194 -2.65 -30.69 -8.40
C ARG A 194 -3.77 -31.44 -7.67
N ARG A 195 -3.55 -32.69 -7.29
CA ARG A 195 -4.54 -33.45 -6.52
C ARG A 195 -4.78 -32.81 -5.16
N GLN A 196 -3.71 -32.41 -4.45
CA GLN A 196 -3.85 -31.68 -3.19
C GLN A 196 -4.60 -30.37 -3.35
N LEU A 197 -4.31 -29.60 -4.42
CA LEU A 197 -5.00 -28.35 -4.71
C LEU A 197 -6.51 -28.58 -4.95
N ASP A 198 -6.88 -29.70 -5.60
CA ASP A 198 -8.29 -30.04 -5.88
C ASP A 198 -9.06 -30.42 -4.61
N GLU A 199 -8.37 -30.92 -3.58
CA GLU A 199 -8.97 -31.24 -2.27
C GLU A 199 -9.20 -29.99 -1.41
N ILE A 200 -8.52 -28.88 -1.69
CA ILE A 200 -8.71 -27.61 -0.98
C ILE A 200 -10.02 -26.98 -1.45
N PRO A 201 -10.97 -26.67 -0.56
CA PRO A 201 -12.20 -25.99 -0.94
C PRO A 201 -11.91 -24.59 -1.48
N ASP A 202 -12.76 -24.10 -2.34
CA ASP A 202 -12.70 -22.71 -2.78
C ASP A 202 -13.07 -21.79 -1.62
N GLU A 203 -12.47 -20.58 -1.60
CA GLU A 203 -12.83 -19.57 -0.63
C GLU A 203 -14.25 -19.07 -0.89
N ASP A 204 -14.95 -18.66 0.17
CA ASP A 204 -16.26 -18.04 0.04
C ASP A 204 -16.18 -16.77 -0.82
N PRO A 205 -17.21 -16.47 -1.59
CA PRO A 205 -17.27 -15.24 -2.37
C PRO A 205 -17.14 -14.00 -1.48
N LEU A 206 -16.43 -13.00 -1.98
CA LEU A 206 -16.29 -11.73 -1.26
C LEU A 206 -17.67 -11.05 -1.08
N VAL A 207 -17.93 -10.59 0.13
CA VAL A 207 -19.19 -9.93 0.50
C VAL A 207 -19.06 -8.43 0.26
N GLY A 208 -20.02 -7.84 -0.45
CA GLY A 208 -20.11 -6.40 -0.65
C GLY A 208 -20.64 -5.68 0.59
N PHE A 209 -20.38 -4.36 0.71
CA PHE A 209 -20.69 -3.56 1.89
C PHE A 209 -22.14 -3.67 2.36
N GLY A 210 -23.09 -3.54 1.45
CA GLY A 210 -24.53 -3.58 1.78
C GLY A 210 -24.97 -4.91 2.40
N GLU A 211 -24.43 -6.03 1.90
CA GLU A 211 -24.70 -7.35 2.46
C GLU A 211 -23.93 -7.56 3.78
N ALA A 212 -22.70 -7.10 3.85
CA ALA A 212 -21.89 -7.14 5.07
C ALA A 212 -22.58 -6.43 6.25
N VAL A 213 -23.22 -5.30 6.00
CA VAL A 213 -23.99 -4.57 7.04
C VAL A 213 -25.16 -5.39 7.55
N LYS A 214 -25.86 -6.11 6.66
CA LYS A 214 -27.03 -6.94 7.02
C LYS A 214 -26.62 -8.22 7.77
N THR A 215 -25.64 -8.91 7.22
CA THR A 215 -25.22 -10.23 7.74
C THR A 215 -24.20 -10.17 8.85
N ARG A 216 -23.53 -9.02 9.04
CA ARG A 216 -22.41 -8.81 9.94
C ARG A 216 -21.16 -9.62 9.60
N VAL A 217 -21.11 -10.22 8.40
CA VAL A 217 -19.89 -10.77 7.81
C VAL A 217 -19.04 -9.62 7.28
N GLN A 218 -17.73 -9.65 7.46
CA GLN A 218 -16.86 -8.57 7.01
C GLN A 218 -16.88 -8.43 5.48
N ALA A 219 -16.83 -7.19 5.01
CA ALA A 219 -16.79 -6.89 3.58
C ALA A 219 -15.46 -7.33 2.95
N GLY A 220 -15.45 -7.59 1.65
CA GLY A 220 -14.27 -8.05 0.92
C GLY A 220 -13.07 -7.10 0.98
N GLY A 221 -13.30 -5.78 1.04
CA GLY A 221 -12.26 -4.75 1.25
C GLY A 221 -12.27 -4.24 2.68
N ASN A 222 -12.25 -5.11 3.69
CA ASN A 222 -12.31 -4.76 5.11
C ASN A 222 -11.02 -4.12 5.63
N ALA A 223 -11.01 -3.71 6.89
CA ALA A 223 -9.88 -3.02 7.49
C ALA A 223 -8.59 -3.85 7.49
N ASP A 224 -8.68 -5.16 7.70
CA ASP A 224 -7.54 -6.08 7.68
C ASP A 224 -6.85 -6.10 6.31
N THR A 225 -7.59 -6.49 5.29
CA THR A 225 -7.07 -6.62 3.92
C THR A 225 -6.63 -5.27 3.35
N SER A 226 -7.33 -4.20 3.72
CA SER A 226 -7.01 -2.84 3.28
C SER A 226 -5.74 -2.31 3.93
N HIS A 227 -5.49 -2.68 5.19
CA HIS A 227 -4.25 -2.33 5.89
C HIS A 227 -3.05 -3.00 5.21
N HIS A 228 -3.12 -4.30 4.91
CA HIS A 228 -2.03 -4.99 4.22
C HIS A 228 -1.75 -4.38 2.83
N SER A 229 -2.78 -4.08 2.05
CA SER A 229 -2.59 -3.49 0.74
C SER A 229 -2.04 -2.05 0.78
N VAL A 230 -2.46 -1.21 1.73
CA VAL A 230 -1.90 0.15 1.88
C VAL A 230 -0.47 0.14 2.37
N CYS A 231 -0.09 -0.83 3.20
CA CYS A 231 1.29 -0.98 3.68
C CYS A 231 2.30 -1.18 2.55
N LEU A 232 1.93 -1.81 1.44
CA LEU A 232 2.84 -1.96 0.29
C LEU A 232 3.31 -0.60 -0.25
N MET A 233 2.40 0.36 -0.32
CA MET A 233 2.71 1.71 -0.79
C MET A 233 3.52 2.48 0.24
N HIS A 234 3.16 2.37 1.51
CA HIS A 234 3.91 3.01 2.59
C HIS A 234 5.33 2.46 2.71
N LEU A 235 5.51 1.15 2.61
CA LEU A 235 6.83 0.51 2.62
C LEU A 235 7.67 0.89 1.40
N THR A 236 7.05 0.99 0.22
CA THR A 236 7.72 1.51 -0.98
C THR A 236 8.16 2.96 -0.78
N ASN A 237 7.27 3.84 -0.29
CA ASN A 237 7.61 5.22 0.02
C ASN A 237 8.69 5.33 1.11
N LEU A 238 8.68 4.41 2.08
CA LEU A 238 9.70 4.33 3.11
C LEU A 238 11.08 4.07 2.50
N ALA A 239 11.19 3.08 1.61
CA ALA A 239 12.42 2.77 0.90
C ALA A 239 12.88 3.92 -0.01
N ILE A 240 11.96 4.59 -0.72
CA ILE A 240 12.23 5.78 -1.54
C ILE A 240 12.76 6.92 -0.66
N ARG A 241 12.06 7.28 0.42
CA ARG A 241 12.41 8.42 1.29
C ARG A 241 13.70 8.24 2.03
N THR A 242 14.04 7.00 2.40
CA THR A 242 15.27 6.69 3.13
C THR A 242 16.44 6.41 2.18
N GLY A 243 16.18 6.06 0.92
CA GLY A 243 17.20 5.61 -0.04
C GLY A 243 17.87 4.29 0.37
N ARG A 244 17.23 3.48 1.19
CA ARG A 244 17.79 2.24 1.74
C ARG A 244 16.86 1.06 1.52
N THR A 245 17.43 -0.15 1.48
CA THR A 245 16.66 -1.38 1.60
C THR A 245 16.09 -1.48 3.02
N ILE A 246 14.80 -1.70 3.13
CA ILE A 246 14.10 -1.86 4.39
C ILE A 246 13.92 -3.35 4.66
N LYS A 247 14.44 -3.82 5.78
CA LYS A 247 14.08 -5.11 6.36
C LYS A 247 12.92 -4.88 7.32
N PHE A 248 11.83 -5.55 7.11
CA PHE A 248 10.57 -5.30 7.81
C PHE A 248 10.16 -6.50 8.66
N ASP A 249 9.82 -6.26 9.91
CA ASP A 249 9.18 -7.24 10.78
C ASP A 249 7.67 -7.16 10.58
N PRO A 250 7.05 -8.17 9.93
CA PRO A 250 5.64 -8.12 9.57
C PRO A 250 4.69 -8.23 10.77
N GLU A 251 5.14 -8.80 11.89
CA GLU A 251 4.30 -8.95 13.09
C GLU A 251 4.26 -7.66 13.92
N LYS A 252 5.44 -7.02 14.08
CA LYS A 252 5.57 -5.76 14.83
C LYS A 252 5.32 -4.54 13.98
N GLU A 253 5.32 -4.71 12.66
CA GLU A 253 5.25 -3.65 11.65
C GLU A 253 6.29 -2.55 11.88
N VAL A 254 7.55 -2.95 12.01
CA VAL A 254 8.69 -2.07 12.20
C VAL A 254 9.82 -2.39 11.23
N ALA A 255 10.58 -1.37 10.86
CA ALA A 255 11.83 -1.54 10.13
C ALA A 255 12.91 -2.04 11.10
N ILE A 256 13.49 -3.21 10.81
CA ILE A 256 14.47 -3.86 11.66
C ILE A 256 15.79 -3.07 11.60
N GLY A 257 16.22 -2.55 12.76
CA GLY A 257 17.50 -1.84 12.89
C GLY A 257 17.56 -0.48 12.19
N ASP A 258 16.41 0.10 11.79
CA ASP A 258 16.36 1.42 11.14
C ASP A 258 15.39 2.38 11.84
N GLU A 259 15.91 3.10 12.85
CA GLU A 259 15.15 4.09 13.60
C GLU A 259 14.64 5.26 12.73
N GLY A 260 15.40 5.63 11.70
CA GLY A 260 14.97 6.67 10.75
C GLY A 260 13.73 6.26 9.96
N ALA A 261 13.69 5.00 9.52
CA ALA A 261 12.53 4.41 8.88
C ALA A 261 11.35 4.29 9.85
N ASN A 262 11.59 3.86 11.09
CA ASN A 262 10.54 3.71 12.09
C ASN A 262 9.82 5.03 12.44
N ARG A 263 10.52 6.17 12.37
CA ARG A 263 9.90 7.50 12.51
C ARG A 263 8.94 7.84 11.37
N LEU A 264 9.09 7.22 10.21
CA LEU A 264 8.17 7.38 9.08
C LEU A 264 7.00 6.40 9.15
N ILE A 265 7.16 5.26 9.84
CA ILE A 265 6.09 4.30 10.12
C ILE A 265 5.08 4.88 11.12
N ASN A 266 5.57 5.57 12.14
CA ASN A 266 4.76 6.22 13.17
C ASN A 266 5.13 7.71 13.25
N GLN A 267 4.56 8.49 12.35
CA GLN A 267 4.82 9.92 12.30
C GLN A 267 4.10 10.65 13.44
N PRO A 268 4.75 11.64 14.07
CA PRO A 268 4.10 12.43 15.10
C PRO A 268 2.94 13.23 14.52
N MET A 269 1.87 13.30 15.28
CA MET A 269 0.70 14.12 14.96
C MET A 269 0.76 15.45 15.70
N ARG A 270 0.25 16.50 15.06
CA ARG A 270 0.06 17.81 15.70
C ARG A 270 -1.10 17.74 16.70
N ALA A 271 -0.91 18.31 17.90
CA ALA A 271 -2.00 18.43 18.87
C ALA A 271 -3.21 19.21 18.29
N PRO A 272 -4.46 18.83 18.63
CA PRO A 272 -4.85 17.81 19.59
C PRO A 272 -4.93 16.37 19.03
N TRP A 273 -4.46 16.14 17.85
CA TRP A 273 -4.57 14.86 17.15
C TRP A 273 -3.63 13.81 17.74
N HIS A 274 -4.11 12.58 17.85
CA HIS A 274 -3.32 11.40 18.31
C HIS A 274 -3.99 10.11 17.82
N LEU A 275 -3.22 9.01 17.81
CA LEU A 275 -3.72 7.66 17.57
C LEU A 275 -4.14 6.98 18.87
#